data_4e63bdb169b91e4ab397ae147239d1e2
#
_entry.id   4e63bdb169b91e4ab397ae147239d1e2
#
_cell.length_a   1.000
_cell.length_b   1.000
_cell.length_c   1.000
_cell.angle_alpha   90.00
_cell.angle_beta   90.00
_cell.angle_gamma   90.00
#
_symmetry.space_group_name_H-M   'P 1'
#
loop_
_entity.id
_entity.type
_entity.pdbx_description
1 polymer ?
#
loop_
_entity_poly.entity_id
_entity_poly.type
_entity_poly.pdbx_seq_one_letter_code
_entity_poly.pdbx_strand_id
1 'polypeptide(L)'
;MNPANGKSRMQGEVRSWLPRLSAFGLLVFSLAGWTADEQHTAPDLTVHEWGTFTAIAGKDGRAVEWLPLGLPRFPPSTDLPQFVEHIDGVNFKLGLRGTIRMETPVLYFYSPRDMTVSAKVSFSKGLITEWYPRADRVQPGGVAPSTSLSQLSEDGSITWNHVTVSPNLAGEFPSDVQPNRYYAARETASTPLRVQTNAGEQQEKFLFYRGVSASPLPLSAKLISDGKLVVKSLTGDEIPNAILFERRGDRVGYRLTGALTDETTVDPPALTGSADSLHGDLEEILVGQGLYRDEAHAMVETWKDSWFEEGSRLVYIVPRGFIDGVLPLTIDPAPGQIVRVFVGRLEIVTPATARAVKTALAHNDEETLTRYGRFLEPILQTIKQEH
;
A
#
# COMPACT_ATOMS: atom_id res chain seq x y z
N MET A 1 36.46 57.01 -42.07
CA MET A 1 36.26 57.71 -43.34
C MET A 1 34.78 57.56 -43.69
N ASN A 2 34.02 58.58 -43.41
CA ASN A 2 32.77 58.99 -44.00
C ASN A 2 33.03 59.54 -45.39
N PRO A 3 32.13 59.82 -46.31
CA PRO A 3 30.70 60.12 -46.20
C PRO A 3 29.84 59.53 -47.36
N ALA A 4 28.61 59.65 -47.44
CA ALA A 4 27.58 60.64 -47.41
C ALA A 4 26.57 60.44 -48.54
N ASN A 5 25.32 60.66 -48.14
CA ASN A 5 24.30 61.45 -48.85
C ASN A 5 23.71 61.01 -50.22
N GLY A 6 22.39 61.08 -50.24
CA GLY A 6 21.61 61.30 -51.43
C GLY A 6 20.13 61.25 -51.21
N LYS A 7 19.54 62.40 -50.84
CA LYS A 7 18.07 62.69 -50.85
C LYS A 7 17.54 62.75 -52.29
N SER A 8 16.25 62.48 -52.49
CA SER A 8 15.27 63.38 -53.17
C SER A 8 14.04 62.54 -53.57
N ARG A 9 12.87 62.72 -53.05
CA ARG A 9 11.82 63.69 -53.27
C ARG A 9 11.05 63.51 -54.60
N MET A 10 9.80 63.27 -54.43
CA MET A 10 8.60 63.92 -54.97
C MET A 10 7.74 63.14 -55.98
N GLN A 11 6.48 63.21 -55.60
CA GLN A 11 5.21 63.46 -56.37
C GLN A 11 4.88 62.45 -57.46
N GLY A 12 3.74 61.91 -57.51
CA GLY A 12 2.36 62.32 -57.27
C GLY A 12 1.57 61.79 -58.45
N GLU A 13 0.49 61.23 -58.27
CA GLU A 13 -0.77 61.54 -58.92
C GLU A 13 -1.81 60.43 -58.81
N VAL A 14 -2.98 60.87 -58.65
CA VAL A 14 -4.27 60.29 -58.44
C VAL A 14 -4.80 59.67 -59.72
N ARG A 15 -5.57 58.53 -59.63
CA ARG A 15 -6.87 58.26 -60.26
C ARG A 15 -7.22 56.78 -60.18
N SER A 16 -8.19 56.45 -59.49
CA SER A 16 -9.66 56.26 -59.79
C SER A 16 -10.08 54.85 -60.21
N TRP A 17 -11.01 54.35 -59.46
CA TRP A 17 -12.21 53.58 -59.83
C TRP A 17 -12.15 52.03 -60.03
N LEU A 18 -12.76 51.39 -59.11
CA LEU A 18 -13.93 50.50 -59.08
C LEU A 18 -13.70 49.04 -58.65
N PRO A 19 -14.69 48.37 -58.09
CA PRO A 19 -14.52 47.34 -57.12
C PRO A 19 -14.57 45.95 -57.73
N ARG A 20 -13.73 45.06 -57.18
CA ARG A 20 -13.90 43.61 -57.43
C ARG A 20 -14.41 42.94 -56.18
N LEU A 21 -15.57 42.39 -56.29
CA LEU A 21 -16.19 41.45 -55.38
C LEU A 21 -15.18 40.35 -55.00
N SER A 22 -14.84 40.29 -53.75
CA SER A 22 -14.13 39.14 -53.17
C SER A 22 -15.10 38.32 -52.37
N ALA A 23 -15.26 37.09 -52.79
CA ALA A 23 -16.06 36.08 -52.12
C ALA A 23 -15.58 35.90 -50.65
N PHE A 24 -16.50 36.11 -49.72
CA PHE A 24 -16.31 35.72 -48.32
C PHE A 24 -16.39 34.20 -48.25
N GLY A 25 -15.24 33.53 -48.17
CA GLY A 25 -15.15 32.13 -47.75
C GLY A 25 -15.50 32.02 -46.30
N LEU A 26 -16.66 31.49 -45.96
CA LEU A 26 -16.99 31.06 -44.59
C LEU A 26 -16.08 29.87 -44.22
N LEU A 27 -15.04 30.14 -43.46
CA LEU A 27 -14.31 29.12 -42.74
C LEU A 27 -15.19 28.67 -41.56
N VAL A 28 -15.89 27.57 -41.77
CA VAL A 28 -16.56 26.83 -40.69
C VAL A 28 -15.46 26.18 -39.85
N PHE A 29 -15.09 26.80 -38.74
CA PHE A 29 -14.34 26.14 -37.67
C PHE A 29 -15.29 25.12 -37.06
N SER A 30 -15.09 23.85 -37.40
CA SER A 30 -15.63 22.74 -36.64
C SER A 30 -14.94 22.77 -35.29
N LEU A 31 -15.60 23.33 -34.28
CA LEU A 31 -15.31 23.06 -32.89
C LEU A 31 -15.60 21.57 -32.69
N ALA A 32 -14.55 20.73 -32.85
CA ALA A 32 -14.55 19.41 -32.28
C ALA A 32 -14.68 19.62 -30.75
N GLY A 33 -15.90 19.49 -30.25
CA GLY A 33 -16.17 19.45 -28.82
C GLY A 33 -15.35 18.30 -28.23
N TRP A 34 -14.40 18.66 -27.42
CA TRP A 34 -13.86 17.72 -26.42
C TRP A 34 -15.05 17.43 -25.52
N THR A 35 -15.66 16.28 -25.71
CA THR A 35 -16.53 15.72 -24.67
C THR A 35 -15.60 15.44 -23.51
N ALA A 36 -15.64 16.27 -22.48
CA ALA A 36 -15.16 15.87 -21.17
C ALA A 36 -15.87 14.55 -20.87
N ASP A 37 -15.09 13.52 -20.60
CA ASP A 37 -15.58 12.24 -20.13
C ASP A 37 -16.43 12.55 -18.90
N GLU A 38 -17.75 12.41 -19.01
CA GLU A 38 -18.66 12.62 -17.87
C GLU A 38 -18.30 11.55 -16.84
N GLN A 39 -17.51 11.92 -15.86
CA GLN A 39 -17.22 11.02 -14.74
C GLN A 39 -18.56 10.64 -14.11
N HIS A 40 -18.93 9.38 -14.26
CA HIS A 40 -20.06 8.81 -13.55
C HIS A 40 -19.76 8.94 -12.04
N THR A 41 -20.62 9.63 -11.32
CA THR A 41 -20.46 9.84 -9.88
C THR A 41 -21.55 9.12 -9.11
N ALA A 42 -21.20 8.56 -7.96
CA ALA A 42 -22.12 7.94 -7.01
C ALA A 42 -21.91 8.60 -5.63
N PRO A 43 -22.55 9.74 -5.37
CA PRO A 43 -22.33 10.52 -4.16
C PRO A 43 -22.76 9.79 -2.88
N ASP A 44 -23.63 8.80 -2.98
CA ASP A 44 -24.10 7.92 -1.91
C ASP A 44 -23.24 6.65 -1.73
N LEU A 45 -22.18 6.50 -2.53
CA LEU A 45 -21.18 5.45 -2.35
C LEU A 45 -20.02 5.95 -1.49
N THR A 46 -19.70 5.23 -0.44
CA THR A 46 -18.46 5.41 0.34
C THR A 46 -17.56 4.20 0.16
N VAL A 47 -16.27 4.44 -0.03
CA VAL A 47 -15.26 3.38 -0.17
C VAL A 47 -14.19 3.57 0.90
N HIS A 48 -13.94 2.55 1.69
CA HIS A 48 -12.85 2.53 2.65
C HIS A 48 -11.83 1.47 2.26
N GLU A 49 -10.57 1.78 2.43
CA GLU A 49 -9.47 0.85 2.23
C GLU A 49 -8.51 0.90 3.41
N TRP A 50 -8.17 -0.25 3.94
CA TRP A 50 -7.06 -0.36 4.86
C TRP A 50 -6.12 -1.51 4.48
N GLY A 51 -4.86 -1.40 4.90
CA GLY A 51 -3.85 -2.41 4.63
C GLY A 51 -2.58 -2.17 5.45
N THR A 52 -1.61 -3.08 5.29
CA THR A 52 -0.34 -3.00 5.99
C THR A 52 0.82 -3.06 5.01
N PHE A 53 1.82 -2.20 5.21
CA PHE A 53 3.12 -2.29 4.56
C PHE A 53 4.16 -2.78 5.57
N THR A 54 4.76 -3.93 5.30
CA THR A 54 5.86 -4.48 6.11
C THR A 54 7.17 -4.30 5.39
N ALA A 55 8.16 -3.73 6.07
CA ALA A 55 9.50 -3.49 5.57
C ALA A 55 10.53 -3.66 6.69
N ILE A 56 11.81 -3.58 6.35
CA ILE A 56 12.92 -3.75 7.28
C ILE A 56 13.90 -2.59 7.11
N ALA A 57 14.29 -1.98 8.23
CA ALA A 57 15.26 -0.91 8.25
C ALA A 57 16.68 -1.46 8.14
N GLY A 58 17.47 -0.91 7.22
CA GLY A 58 18.92 -1.09 7.16
C GLY A 58 19.64 -0.22 8.19
N LYS A 59 20.98 -0.28 8.19
CA LYS A 59 21.82 0.50 9.12
C LYS A 59 21.67 2.01 8.97
N ASP A 60 21.32 2.47 7.77
CA ASP A 60 21.04 3.88 7.49
C ASP A 60 19.60 4.29 7.82
N GLY A 61 18.77 3.33 8.25
CA GLY A 61 17.36 3.51 8.57
C GLY A 61 16.42 3.45 7.38
N ARG A 62 16.91 3.32 6.15
CA ARG A 62 16.08 3.13 4.95
C ARG A 62 15.66 1.69 4.81
N ALA A 63 14.53 1.45 4.11
CA ALA A 63 14.12 0.09 3.80
C ALA A 63 15.17 -0.63 2.93
N VAL A 64 15.48 -1.87 3.29
CA VAL A 64 16.36 -2.75 2.50
C VAL A 64 15.55 -3.73 1.67
N GLU A 65 16.13 -4.20 0.56
CA GLU A 65 15.60 -5.35 -0.17
C GLU A 65 15.75 -6.62 0.67
N TRP A 66 14.68 -7.40 0.77
CA TRP A 66 14.64 -8.66 1.47
C TRP A 66 13.79 -9.68 0.71
N LEU A 67 13.61 -10.87 1.25
CA LEU A 67 12.70 -11.89 0.75
C LEU A 67 11.36 -11.78 1.48
N PRO A 68 10.40 -10.96 1.01
CA PRO A 68 9.17 -10.66 1.77
C PRO A 68 8.30 -11.89 2.06
N LEU A 69 8.51 -12.96 1.33
CA LEU A 69 7.78 -14.22 1.45
C LEU A 69 8.57 -15.29 2.22
N GLY A 70 9.71 -14.91 2.83
CA GLY A 70 10.52 -15.75 3.69
C GLY A 70 11.51 -16.65 2.96
N LEU A 71 12.28 -17.41 3.75
CA LEU A 71 13.21 -18.42 3.25
C LEU A 71 12.50 -19.74 2.98
N PRO A 72 12.98 -20.57 2.05
CA PRO A 72 12.41 -21.89 1.78
C PRO A 72 12.35 -22.81 3.02
N ARG A 73 13.31 -22.67 3.94
CA ARG A 73 13.35 -23.41 5.21
C ARG A 73 12.29 -22.95 6.22
N PHE A 74 11.88 -21.69 6.11
CA PHE A 74 10.85 -21.08 6.94
C PHE A 74 9.81 -20.45 6.01
N PRO A 75 9.03 -21.29 5.28
CA PRO A 75 8.01 -20.75 4.39
C PRO A 75 7.03 -19.94 5.22
N PRO A 76 6.52 -18.84 4.67
CA PRO A 76 5.40 -18.15 5.30
C PRO A 76 4.30 -19.19 5.48
N SER A 77 3.66 -19.18 6.64
CA SER A 77 2.45 -19.95 6.87
C SER A 77 1.49 -19.69 5.70
N THR A 78 0.74 -20.68 5.28
CA THR A 78 -0.43 -20.52 4.42
C THR A 78 -1.48 -19.76 5.25
N ASP A 79 -1.26 -18.47 5.41
CA ASP A 79 -2.03 -17.58 6.28
C ASP A 79 -3.32 -17.07 5.64
N LEU A 80 -3.64 -17.61 4.47
CA LEU A 80 -4.83 -17.26 3.69
C LEU A 80 -5.70 -18.50 3.46
N PRO A 81 -7.03 -18.31 3.37
CA PRO A 81 -7.96 -19.37 2.99
C PRO A 81 -7.65 -19.95 1.61
N GLN A 82 -8.04 -21.22 1.39
CA GLN A 82 -7.78 -21.93 0.14
C GLN A 82 -8.50 -21.36 -1.08
N PHE A 83 -9.60 -20.64 -0.87
CA PHE A 83 -10.35 -20.00 -1.95
C PHE A 83 -9.70 -18.72 -2.48
N VAL A 84 -8.69 -18.19 -1.79
CA VAL A 84 -7.94 -17.00 -2.25
C VAL A 84 -7.10 -17.37 -3.46
N GLU A 85 -7.29 -16.61 -4.54
CA GLU A 85 -6.53 -16.79 -5.76
C GLU A 85 -5.12 -16.22 -5.62
N HIS A 86 -4.20 -16.76 -6.38
CA HIS A 86 -2.81 -16.33 -6.38
C HIS A 86 -2.22 -16.38 -7.79
N ILE A 87 -1.18 -15.59 -7.99
CA ILE A 87 -0.44 -15.58 -9.25
C ILE A 87 0.20 -16.97 -9.51
N ASP A 88 0.21 -17.40 -10.75
CA ASP A 88 0.78 -18.70 -11.14
C ASP A 88 2.27 -18.81 -10.77
N GLY A 89 2.69 -19.98 -10.34
CA GLY A 89 4.08 -20.27 -10.00
C GLY A 89 4.42 -20.05 -8.52
N VAL A 90 3.69 -20.70 -7.60
CA VAL A 90 3.87 -20.61 -6.13
C VAL A 90 5.35 -20.74 -5.70
N ASN A 91 6.14 -21.55 -6.39
CA ASN A 91 7.55 -21.75 -6.06
C ASN A 91 8.44 -20.56 -6.37
N PHE A 92 8.00 -19.64 -7.23
CA PHE A 92 8.81 -18.47 -7.56
C PHE A 92 8.66 -17.33 -6.54
N LYS A 93 7.57 -17.29 -5.77
CA LYS A 93 7.38 -16.31 -4.70
C LYS A 93 8.54 -16.32 -3.70
N LEU A 94 9.11 -17.47 -3.41
CA LEU A 94 10.23 -17.62 -2.48
C LEU A 94 11.51 -16.92 -2.94
N GLY A 95 11.62 -16.56 -4.21
CA GLY A 95 12.77 -15.86 -4.78
C GLY A 95 12.55 -14.36 -5.03
N LEU A 96 11.33 -13.84 -4.82
CA LEU A 96 11.04 -12.43 -5.04
C LEU A 96 11.72 -11.55 -4.00
N ARG A 97 12.46 -10.53 -4.46
CA ARG A 97 13.07 -9.51 -3.62
C ARG A 97 12.36 -8.18 -3.80
N GLY A 98 12.05 -7.54 -2.68
CA GLY A 98 11.42 -6.23 -2.64
C GLY A 98 11.69 -5.54 -1.33
N THR A 99 11.29 -4.29 -1.21
CA THR A 99 11.43 -3.48 0.01
C THR A 99 10.16 -3.53 0.86
N ILE A 100 8.99 -3.67 0.22
CA ILE A 100 7.68 -3.65 0.87
C ILE A 100 6.94 -4.96 0.59
N ARG A 101 6.46 -5.61 1.65
CA ARG A 101 5.36 -6.57 1.58
C ARG A 101 4.07 -5.85 1.93
N MET A 102 3.16 -5.80 0.99
CA MET A 102 1.81 -5.30 1.23
C MET A 102 0.95 -6.46 1.71
N GLU A 103 0.45 -6.32 2.92
CA GLU A 103 -0.31 -7.36 3.59
C GLU A 103 -1.76 -6.92 3.75
N THR A 104 -2.64 -7.73 3.20
CA THR A 104 -4.10 -7.64 3.36
C THR A 104 -4.71 -6.25 3.15
N PRO A 105 -4.47 -5.52 2.05
CA PRO A 105 -5.39 -4.47 1.68
C PRO A 105 -6.77 -5.07 1.41
N VAL A 106 -7.79 -4.41 1.97
CA VAL A 106 -9.19 -4.70 1.73
C VAL A 106 -9.91 -3.42 1.35
N LEU A 107 -10.76 -3.51 0.32
CA LEU A 107 -11.62 -2.43 -0.12
C LEU A 107 -13.06 -2.75 0.29
N TYR A 108 -13.61 -1.95 1.19
CA TYR A 108 -15.00 -1.99 1.60
C TYR A 108 -15.83 -0.99 0.81
N PHE A 109 -17.08 -1.34 0.57
CA PHE A 109 -18.04 -0.50 -0.09
C PHE A 109 -19.26 -0.33 0.82
N TYR A 110 -19.74 0.89 0.93
CA TYR A 110 -20.94 1.23 1.69
C TYR A 110 -21.92 1.92 0.74
N SER A 111 -23.03 1.25 0.48
CA SER A 111 -24.10 1.77 -0.39
C SER A 111 -25.46 1.48 0.21
N PRO A 112 -26.39 2.45 0.23
CA PRO A 112 -27.76 2.21 0.69
C PRO A 112 -28.63 1.46 -0.32
N ARG A 113 -28.13 1.23 -1.54
CA ARG A 113 -28.84 0.61 -2.64
C ARG A 113 -27.94 -0.29 -3.47
N ASP A 114 -28.57 -1.14 -4.27
CA ASP A 114 -27.84 -1.94 -5.24
C ASP A 114 -27.17 -1.06 -6.29
N MET A 115 -25.91 -1.38 -6.59
CA MET A 115 -25.15 -0.73 -7.64
C MET A 115 -24.05 -1.64 -8.19
N THR A 116 -23.57 -1.31 -9.38
CA THR A 116 -22.40 -1.96 -9.98
C THR A 116 -21.24 -0.99 -9.97
N VAL A 117 -20.09 -1.47 -9.52
CA VAL A 117 -18.84 -0.70 -9.50
C VAL A 117 -17.73 -1.45 -10.22
N SER A 118 -16.76 -0.70 -10.71
CA SER A 118 -15.45 -1.23 -11.12
C SER A 118 -14.37 -0.68 -10.22
N ALA A 119 -13.39 -1.51 -9.88
CA ALA A 119 -12.25 -1.12 -9.05
C ALA A 119 -10.95 -1.52 -9.74
N LYS A 120 -10.01 -0.58 -9.81
CA LYS A 120 -8.66 -0.83 -10.30
C LYS A 120 -7.65 -0.31 -9.28
N VAL A 121 -6.70 -1.16 -8.91
CA VAL A 121 -5.54 -0.80 -8.11
C VAL A 121 -4.29 -1.02 -8.95
N SER A 122 -3.39 -0.04 -8.97
CA SER A 122 -2.03 -0.21 -9.48
C SER A 122 -1.05 -0.28 -8.32
N PHE A 123 0.06 -0.98 -8.48
CA PHE A 123 1.09 -1.09 -7.45
C PHE A 123 2.45 -0.72 -8.04
N SER A 124 2.91 0.47 -7.70
CA SER A 124 4.15 1.02 -8.27
C SER A 124 5.35 0.15 -7.93
N LYS A 125 6.15 -0.19 -8.97
CA LYS A 125 7.29 -1.11 -8.87
C LYS A 125 6.94 -2.40 -8.12
N GLY A 126 5.70 -2.86 -8.27
CA GLY A 126 5.15 -3.94 -7.49
C GLY A 126 4.49 -5.03 -8.32
N LEU A 127 4.12 -6.08 -7.63
CA LEU A 127 3.44 -7.25 -8.15
C LEU A 127 2.28 -7.59 -7.21
N ILE A 128 1.09 -7.79 -7.78
CA ILE A 128 -0.04 -8.37 -7.05
C ILE A 128 0.16 -9.89 -6.99
N THR A 129 0.06 -10.45 -5.81
CA THR A 129 0.40 -11.87 -5.58
C THR A 129 -0.79 -12.72 -5.18
N GLU A 130 -1.74 -12.20 -4.44
CA GLU A 130 -2.97 -12.88 -4.02
C GLU A 130 -4.17 -11.92 -4.09
N TRP A 131 -5.38 -12.48 -4.32
CA TRP A 131 -6.61 -11.70 -4.36
C TRP A 131 -7.86 -12.56 -4.17
N TYR A 132 -8.95 -11.95 -3.73
CA TYR A 132 -10.30 -12.51 -3.69
C TYR A 132 -11.35 -11.37 -3.54
N PRO A 133 -12.53 -11.46 -4.20
CA PRO A 133 -12.94 -12.42 -5.24
C PRO A 133 -12.08 -12.36 -6.50
N ARG A 134 -12.33 -13.31 -7.44
CA ARG A 134 -11.63 -13.37 -8.72
C ARG A 134 -11.65 -12.05 -9.44
N ALA A 135 -10.47 -11.58 -9.83
CA ALA A 135 -10.31 -10.38 -10.63
C ALA A 135 -10.43 -10.67 -12.13
N ASP A 136 -10.93 -9.69 -12.89
CA ASP A 136 -10.98 -9.80 -14.35
C ASP A 136 -9.58 -9.76 -14.96
N ARG A 137 -8.68 -9.02 -14.33
CA ARG A 137 -7.33 -8.84 -14.85
C ARG A 137 -6.32 -8.60 -13.72
N VAL A 138 -5.22 -9.32 -13.77
CA VAL A 138 -4.02 -9.08 -12.96
C VAL A 138 -2.82 -8.95 -13.90
N GLN A 139 -2.00 -7.93 -13.71
CA GLN A 139 -0.82 -7.66 -14.53
C GLN A 139 0.39 -7.32 -13.67
N PRO A 140 1.60 -7.78 -14.04
CA PRO A 140 1.82 -8.89 -14.97
C PRO A 140 1.24 -10.18 -14.39
N GLY A 141 0.84 -11.11 -15.25
CA GLY A 141 0.31 -12.43 -14.83
C GLY A 141 1.37 -13.36 -14.24
N GLY A 142 2.63 -12.99 -14.28
CA GLY A 142 3.76 -13.70 -13.70
C GLY A 142 5.08 -12.99 -13.98
N VAL A 143 6.12 -13.33 -13.21
CA VAL A 143 7.49 -12.87 -13.41
C VAL A 143 8.46 -14.05 -13.29
N ALA A 144 9.66 -13.92 -13.85
CA ALA A 144 10.66 -14.97 -13.75
C ALA A 144 11.09 -15.22 -12.29
N PRO A 145 11.43 -16.45 -11.90
CA PRO A 145 12.00 -16.74 -10.59
C PRO A 145 13.23 -15.87 -10.30
N SER A 146 13.39 -15.45 -9.05
CA SER A 146 14.52 -14.61 -8.59
C SER A 146 14.59 -13.21 -9.21
N THR A 147 13.49 -12.71 -9.78
CA THR A 147 13.41 -11.33 -10.25
C THR A 147 13.48 -10.36 -9.07
N SER A 148 14.38 -9.38 -9.13
CA SER A 148 14.28 -8.19 -8.26
C SER A 148 13.18 -7.29 -8.79
N LEU A 149 12.25 -6.91 -7.91
CA LEU A 149 11.13 -6.04 -8.30
C LEU A 149 11.60 -4.64 -8.72
N SER A 150 12.79 -4.21 -8.27
CA SER A 150 13.42 -2.96 -8.72
C SER A 150 13.73 -2.93 -10.22
N GLN A 151 13.77 -4.09 -10.88
CA GLN A 151 14.03 -4.26 -12.30
C GLN A 151 12.75 -4.39 -13.15
N LEU A 152 11.58 -4.38 -12.54
CA LEU A 152 10.32 -4.39 -13.29
C LEU A 152 10.16 -3.09 -14.09
N SER A 153 9.82 -3.24 -15.37
CA SER A 153 9.58 -2.12 -16.28
C SER A 153 8.17 -1.55 -16.17
N GLU A 154 7.25 -2.32 -15.61
CA GLU A 154 5.84 -1.96 -15.49
C GLU A 154 5.36 -2.14 -14.07
N ASP A 155 4.42 -1.30 -13.66
CA ASP A 155 3.73 -1.40 -12.38
C ASP A 155 2.75 -2.57 -12.38
N GLY A 156 2.63 -3.26 -11.25
CA GLY A 156 1.59 -4.26 -11.05
C GLY A 156 0.20 -3.63 -11.04
N SER A 157 -0.81 -4.38 -11.46
CA SER A 157 -2.19 -3.92 -11.32
C SER A 157 -3.19 -5.05 -11.21
N ILE A 158 -4.33 -4.76 -10.59
CA ILE A 158 -5.49 -5.64 -10.50
C ILE A 158 -6.75 -4.85 -10.82
N THR A 159 -7.68 -5.49 -11.54
CA THR A 159 -8.94 -4.88 -11.95
C THR A 159 -10.09 -5.83 -11.73
N TRP A 160 -11.13 -5.34 -11.06
CA TRP A 160 -12.44 -5.95 -10.98
C TRP A 160 -13.44 -5.05 -11.73
N ASN A 161 -14.10 -5.62 -12.72
CA ASN A 161 -15.20 -4.94 -13.40
C ASN A 161 -16.53 -5.56 -12.91
N HIS A 162 -17.62 -4.80 -12.98
CA HIS A 162 -18.97 -5.31 -12.70
C HIS A 162 -19.13 -5.98 -11.31
N VAL A 163 -18.52 -5.41 -10.28
CA VAL A 163 -18.74 -5.82 -8.90
C VAL A 163 -20.11 -5.30 -8.47
N THR A 164 -21.03 -6.20 -8.15
CA THR A 164 -22.33 -5.83 -7.57
C THR A 164 -22.16 -5.55 -6.09
N VAL A 165 -22.48 -4.34 -5.66
CA VAL A 165 -22.59 -3.93 -4.24
C VAL A 165 -24.06 -3.96 -3.88
N SER A 166 -24.48 -4.81 -2.93
CA SER A 166 -25.91 -5.01 -2.63
C SER A 166 -26.19 -5.17 -1.15
N PRO A 167 -26.91 -4.21 -0.52
CA PRO A 167 -27.29 -4.32 0.90
C PRO A 167 -28.28 -5.46 1.17
N ASN A 168 -28.94 -5.99 0.13
CA ASN A 168 -29.93 -7.06 0.25
C ASN A 168 -29.34 -8.45 -0.04
N LEU A 169 -28.03 -8.56 -0.29
CA LEU A 169 -27.39 -9.83 -0.54
C LEU A 169 -27.37 -10.69 0.74
N ALA A 170 -27.76 -11.94 0.63
CA ALA A 170 -27.84 -12.88 1.77
C ALA A 170 -26.49 -13.21 2.41
N GLY A 171 -25.38 -12.96 1.71
CA GLY A 171 -24.03 -13.04 2.25
C GLY A 171 -23.56 -14.44 2.61
N GLU A 172 -23.61 -15.39 1.68
CA GLU A 172 -22.97 -16.69 1.83
C GLU A 172 -21.50 -16.59 1.45
N PHE A 173 -20.66 -16.27 2.45
CA PHE A 173 -19.22 -16.11 2.23
C PHE A 173 -18.47 -17.43 2.38
N PRO A 174 -17.50 -17.75 1.50
CA PRO A 174 -16.73 -18.98 1.59
C PRO A 174 -15.92 -19.04 2.88
N SER A 175 -15.72 -20.23 3.43
CA SER A 175 -14.90 -20.46 4.62
C SER A 175 -14.20 -21.80 4.53
N ASP A 176 -12.97 -21.87 5.06
CA ASP A 176 -12.26 -23.12 5.29
C ASP A 176 -12.66 -23.73 6.63
N VAL A 177 -12.33 -24.99 6.81
CA VAL A 177 -12.54 -25.70 8.08
C VAL A 177 -11.68 -25.14 9.21
N GLN A 178 -10.48 -24.64 8.89
CA GLN A 178 -9.55 -24.09 9.87
C GLN A 178 -9.81 -22.60 10.10
N PRO A 179 -9.75 -22.14 11.37
CA PRO A 179 -9.79 -20.72 11.68
C PRO A 179 -8.71 -19.95 10.92
N ASN A 180 -9.08 -18.78 10.41
CA ASN A 180 -8.16 -17.93 9.70
C ASN A 180 -8.43 -16.46 10.05
N ARG A 181 -7.35 -15.71 10.28
CA ARG A 181 -7.42 -14.26 10.59
C ARG A 181 -8.04 -13.42 9.47
N TYR A 182 -8.05 -13.93 8.23
CA TYR A 182 -8.75 -13.31 7.11
C TYR A 182 -10.21 -12.98 7.43
N TYR A 183 -10.87 -13.86 8.19
CA TYR A 183 -12.29 -13.71 8.50
C TYR A 183 -12.60 -12.55 9.44
N ALA A 184 -11.64 -12.08 10.24
CA ALA A 184 -11.82 -10.89 11.07
C ALA A 184 -12.18 -9.65 10.23
N ALA A 185 -11.67 -9.54 9.01
CA ALA A 185 -12.01 -8.46 8.10
C ALA A 185 -13.50 -8.45 7.66
N ARG A 186 -14.27 -9.53 7.90
CA ARG A 186 -15.71 -9.59 7.62
C ARG A 186 -16.56 -8.95 8.72
N GLU A 187 -16.00 -8.69 9.89
CA GLU A 187 -16.72 -8.17 11.05
C GLU A 187 -16.92 -6.66 10.97
N THR A 188 -17.51 -6.21 9.86
CA THR A 188 -17.79 -4.81 9.55
C THR A 188 -19.22 -4.65 9.04
N ALA A 189 -19.73 -3.42 9.06
CA ALA A 189 -21.02 -3.07 8.49
C ALA A 189 -20.96 -2.82 6.97
N SER A 190 -19.86 -3.18 6.30
CA SER A 190 -19.71 -2.99 4.86
C SER A 190 -20.78 -3.74 4.07
N THR A 191 -21.19 -3.15 2.95
CA THR A 191 -22.18 -3.75 2.04
C THR A 191 -21.59 -4.97 1.35
N PRO A 192 -22.26 -6.14 1.37
CA PRO A 192 -21.79 -7.33 0.67
C PRO A 192 -21.59 -7.12 -0.81
N LEU A 193 -20.60 -7.83 -1.35
CA LEU A 193 -20.19 -7.79 -2.74
C LEU A 193 -20.48 -9.12 -3.43
N ARG A 194 -20.78 -9.03 -4.72
CA ARG A 194 -20.93 -10.17 -5.61
C ARG A 194 -20.15 -9.95 -6.89
N VAL A 195 -19.34 -10.93 -7.25
CA VAL A 195 -18.57 -10.96 -8.50
C VAL A 195 -19.00 -12.19 -9.31
N GLN A 196 -19.41 -11.96 -10.55
CA GLN A 196 -19.74 -13.05 -11.47
C GLN A 196 -18.46 -13.54 -12.14
N THR A 197 -18.21 -14.84 -12.09
CA THR A 197 -17.05 -15.47 -12.73
C THR A 197 -17.48 -16.57 -13.69
N ASN A 198 -16.56 -17.06 -14.51
CA ASN A 198 -16.82 -18.21 -15.39
C ASN A 198 -17.11 -19.51 -14.61
N ALA A 199 -16.66 -19.60 -13.36
CA ALA A 199 -16.87 -20.75 -12.48
C ALA A 199 -18.11 -20.63 -11.59
N GLY A 200 -18.85 -19.53 -11.71
CA GLY A 200 -20.02 -19.22 -10.88
C GLY A 200 -19.89 -17.88 -10.16
N GLU A 201 -20.76 -17.67 -9.21
CA GLU A 201 -20.82 -16.45 -8.40
C GLU A 201 -19.90 -16.57 -7.17
N GLN A 202 -19.18 -15.50 -6.86
CA GLN A 202 -18.40 -15.35 -5.65
C GLN A 202 -18.93 -14.17 -4.83
N GLN A 203 -19.03 -14.35 -3.51
CA GLN A 203 -19.49 -13.31 -2.59
C GLN A 203 -18.46 -13.04 -1.51
N GLU A 204 -18.33 -11.76 -1.12
CA GLU A 204 -17.46 -11.33 -0.04
C GLU A 204 -17.94 -9.98 0.53
N LYS A 205 -17.41 -9.58 1.70
CA LYS A 205 -17.61 -8.27 2.32
C LYS A 205 -16.70 -7.17 1.74
N PHE A 206 -15.65 -7.57 1.02
CA PHE A 206 -14.58 -6.68 0.54
C PHE A 206 -13.91 -7.24 -0.70
N LEU A 207 -13.20 -6.41 -1.43
CA LEU A 207 -12.19 -6.86 -2.38
C LEU A 207 -10.85 -6.96 -1.66
N PHE A 208 -10.29 -8.15 -1.62
CA PHE A 208 -8.99 -8.43 -1.01
C PHE A 208 -7.91 -8.51 -2.07
N TYR A 209 -6.73 -7.98 -1.77
CA TYR A 209 -5.53 -8.20 -2.57
C TYR A 209 -4.27 -8.12 -1.71
N ARG A 210 -3.17 -8.62 -2.22
CA ARG A 210 -1.87 -8.64 -1.55
C ARG A 210 -0.76 -8.51 -2.59
N GLY A 211 0.42 -8.03 -2.19
CA GLY A 211 1.52 -7.88 -3.13
C GLY A 211 2.86 -7.57 -2.49
N VAL A 212 3.85 -7.39 -3.34
CA VAL A 212 5.20 -6.99 -2.95
C VAL A 212 5.70 -5.89 -3.88
N SER A 213 6.51 -4.96 -3.39
CA SER A 213 7.03 -3.84 -4.18
C SER A 213 8.48 -3.50 -3.81
N ALA A 214 9.19 -2.89 -4.75
CA ALA A 214 10.49 -2.27 -4.54
C ALA A 214 10.41 -0.74 -4.34
N SER A 215 9.24 -0.19 -4.07
CA SER A 215 9.07 1.23 -3.77
C SER A 215 9.81 1.61 -2.48
N PRO A 216 10.43 2.80 -2.41
CA PRO A 216 10.99 3.30 -1.16
C PRO A 216 9.86 3.58 -0.15
N LEU A 217 10.20 3.63 1.14
CA LEU A 217 9.25 4.04 2.18
C LEU A 217 9.16 5.58 2.27
N PRO A 218 8.06 6.13 2.86
CA PRO A 218 7.92 7.57 3.08
C PRO A 218 8.82 8.10 4.20
N LEU A 219 9.44 7.22 4.98
CA LEU A 219 10.30 7.57 6.09
C LEU A 219 11.53 6.68 6.18
N SER A 220 12.52 7.12 6.94
CA SER A 220 13.62 6.30 7.45
C SER A 220 13.57 6.25 8.97
N ALA A 221 14.05 5.13 9.57
CA ALA A 221 14.12 4.96 11.01
C ALA A 221 15.48 4.34 11.37
N LYS A 222 16.40 5.18 11.83
CA LYS A 222 17.78 4.80 12.10
C LYS A 222 17.99 4.61 13.60
N LEU A 223 18.42 3.41 13.98
CA LEU A 223 18.86 3.14 15.34
C LEU A 223 20.21 3.84 15.59
N ILE A 224 20.29 4.62 16.66
CA ILE A 224 21.52 5.29 17.11
C ILE A 224 21.98 4.74 18.48
N SER A 225 23.05 5.32 19.02
CA SER A 225 23.54 4.97 20.35
C SER A 225 22.43 5.09 21.40
N ASP A 226 22.55 4.33 22.46
CA ASP A 226 21.60 4.28 23.59
C ASP A 226 20.21 3.71 23.25
N GLY A 227 20.09 3.04 22.09
CA GLY A 227 18.82 2.41 21.66
C GLY A 227 17.76 3.37 21.17
N LYS A 228 18.08 4.64 20.98
CA LYS A 228 17.18 5.65 20.44
C LYS A 228 17.01 5.47 18.94
N LEU A 229 15.81 5.80 18.45
CA LEU A 229 15.46 5.73 17.03
C LEU A 229 15.30 7.14 16.47
N VAL A 230 16.07 7.47 15.44
CA VAL A 230 15.88 8.70 14.67
C VAL A 230 14.95 8.39 13.50
N VAL A 231 13.75 8.94 13.53
CA VAL A 231 12.73 8.82 12.47
C VAL A 231 12.73 10.10 11.66
N LYS A 232 12.79 9.97 10.32
CA LYS A 232 12.83 11.11 9.41
C LYS A 232 11.85 10.90 8.26
N SER A 233 10.99 11.88 7.99
CA SER A 233 10.17 11.92 6.76
C SER A 233 11.09 12.05 5.54
N LEU A 234 10.84 11.27 4.49
CA LEU A 234 11.58 11.28 3.23
C LEU A 234 10.79 11.92 2.09
N THR A 235 9.48 12.12 2.28
CA THR A 235 8.59 12.76 1.29
C THR A 235 8.30 14.22 1.65
N GLY A 236 8.63 14.65 2.86
CA GLY A 236 8.25 15.94 3.40
C GLY A 236 6.82 15.97 3.97
N ASP A 237 6.05 14.88 3.81
CA ASP A 237 4.72 14.76 4.42
C ASP A 237 4.85 14.49 5.92
N GLU A 238 3.87 14.95 6.68
CA GLU A 238 3.69 14.55 8.06
C GLU A 238 3.38 13.05 8.14
N ILE A 239 4.00 12.34 9.08
CA ILE A 239 3.61 10.99 9.49
C ILE A 239 2.54 11.16 10.58
N PRO A 240 1.25 10.85 10.32
CA PRO A 240 0.15 11.26 11.20
C PRO A 240 0.25 10.71 12.62
N ASN A 241 0.83 9.52 12.77
CA ASN A 241 1.08 8.90 14.08
C ASN A 241 2.12 7.80 13.96
N ALA A 242 2.90 7.56 15.02
CA ALA A 242 3.80 6.41 15.08
C ALA A 242 3.91 5.84 16.49
N ILE A 243 4.23 4.55 16.56
CA ILE A 243 4.38 3.77 17.79
C ILE A 243 5.70 3.01 17.69
N LEU A 244 6.65 3.32 18.58
CA LEU A 244 7.83 2.47 18.74
C LEU A 244 7.47 1.33 19.69
N PHE A 245 7.49 0.11 19.16
CA PHE A 245 7.13 -1.13 19.86
C PHE A 245 8.36 -2.00 20.09
N GLU A 246 8.40 -2.67 21.24
CA GLU A 246 9.39 -3.70 21.55
C GLU A 246 8.78 -4.82 22.37
N ARG A 247 9.11 -6.07 21.99
CA ARG A 247 8.78 -7.28 22.74
C ARG A 247 10.03 -8.12 22.97
N ARG A 248 10.19 -8.60 24.22
CA ARG A 248 11.24 -9.51 24.63
C ARG A 248 10.64 -10.59 25.54
N GLY A 249 10.33 -11.74 24.96
CA GLY A 249 9.56 -12.80 25.60
C GLY A 249 8.18 -12.29 26.01
N ASP A 250 7.87 -12.39 27.31
CA ASP A 250 6.57 -11.95 27.83
C ASP A 250 6.50 -10.44 28.14
N ARG A 251 7.63 -9.73 28.02
CA ARG A 251 7.66 -8.29 28.29
C ARG A 251 7.40 -7.49 27.01
N VAL A 252 6.45 -6.59 27.12
CA VAL A 252 6.03 -5.68 26.04
C VAL A 252 6.25 -4.25 26.48
N GLY A 253 6.70 -3.42 25.57
CA GLY A 253 6.74 -1.98 25.74
C GLY A 253 6.39 -1.26 24.44
N TYR A 254 5.76 -0.11 24.56
CA TYR A 254 5.52 0.76 23.43
C TYR A 254 5.53 2.22 23.82
N ARG A 255 5.78 3.08 22.86
CA ARG A 255 5.77 4.54 22.99
C ARG A 255 5.04 5.16 21.83
N LEU A 256 3.95 5.85 22.13
CA LEU A 256 3.25 6.71 21.19
C LEU A 256 4.07 7.98 20.97
N THR A 257 4.19 8.42 19.72
CA THR A 257 4.94 9.64 19.37
C THR A 257 4.02 10.78 18.94
N GLY A 258 2.76 10.50 18.62
CA GLY A 258 1.91 11.45 17.90
C GLY A 258 2.40 11.67 16.47
N ALA A 259 2.01 12.78 15.87
CA ALA A 259 2.45 13.16 14.53
C ALA A 259 3.95 13.48 14.51
N LEU A 260 4.62 13.04 13.43
CA LEU A 260 6.04 13.29 13.21
C LEU A 260 6.24 14.15 11.97
N THR A 261 6.93 15.26 12.15
CA THR A 261 7.38 16.14 11.08
C THR A 261 8.91 16.13 11.03
N ASP A 262 9.49 16.30 9.85
CA ASP A 262 10.95 16.37 9.61
C ASP A 262 11.74 15.20 10.21
N GLU A 263 12.46 15.44 11.31
CA GLU A 263 13.31 14.49 11.99
C GLU A 263 13.03 14.48 13.50
N THR A 264 12.70 13.32 14.04
CA THR A 264 12.36 13.16 15.46
C THR A 264 13.16 12.01 16.08
N THR A 265 13.70 12.23 17.25
CA THR A 265 14.35 11.18 18.05
C THR A 265 13.37 10.59 19.05
N VAL A 266 13.20 9.27 19.00
CA VAL A 266 12.30 8.51 19.87
C VAL A 266 13.14 7.66 20.83
N ASP A 267 12.89 7.81 22.14
CA ASP A 267 13.50 6.96 23.14
C ASP A 267 12.94 5.54 23.12
N PRO A 268 13.75 4.52 23.49
CA PRO A 268 13.24 3.15 23.59
C PRO A 268 12.10 3.06 24.62
N PRO A 269 11.10 2.20 24.39
CA PRO A 269 10.01 2.03 25.34
C PRO A 269 10.47 1.24 26.58
N ALA A 270 9.89 1.55 27.73
CA ALA A 270 10.01 0.69 28.91
C ALA A 270 9.17 -0.58 28.69
N LEU A 271 9.76 -1.75 28.99
CA LEU A 271 9.08 -3.05 28.79
C LEU A 271 8.14 -3.38 29.97
N THR A 272 7.18 -2.49 30.20
CA THR A 272 6.17 -2.57 31.28
C THR A 272 4.75 -2.37 30.75
N GLY A 273 4.57 -2.38 29.43
CA GLY A 273 3.30 -2.16 28.76
C GLY A 273 2.43 -3.42 28.70
N SER A 274 1.20 -3.22 28.27
CA SER A 274 0.21 -4.28 27.99
C SER A 274 -0.09 -4.33 26.49
N ALA A 275 -0.25 -5.52 25.93
CA ALA A 275 -0.68 -5.69 24.55
C ALA A 275 -2.11 -5.16 24.35
N ASP A 276 -3.02 -5.40 25.30
CA ASP A 276 -4.41 -4.94 25.22
C ASP A 276 -4.52 -3.42 25.19
N SER A 277 -3.69 -2.71 26.00
CA SER A 277 -3.64 -1.25 25.96
C SER A 277 -3.16 -0.74 24.60
N LEU A 278 -2.16 -1.39 24.02
CA LEU A 278 -1.64 -1.05 22.70
C LEU A 278 -2.68 -1.27 21.59
N HIS A 279 -3.45 -2.35 21.67
CA HIS A 279 -4.54 -2.62 20.70
C HIS A 279 -5.60 -1.50 20.76
N GLY A 280 -6.03 -1.11 21.97
CA GLY A 280 -6.98 -0.02 22.15
C GLY A 280 -6.47 1.32 21.64
N ASP A 281 -5.21 1.68 21.96
CA ASP A 281 -4.58 2.91 21.46
C ASP A 281 -4.51 2.92 19.91
N LEU A 282 -4.19 1.78 19.31
CA LEU A 282 -4.10 1.67 17.84
C LEU A 282 -5.48 1.77 17.18
N GLU A 283 -6.52 1.14 17.75
CA GLU A 283 -7.90 1.30 17.26
C GLU A 283 -8.34 2.76 17.27
N GLU A 284 -8.09 3.49 18.36
CA GLU A 284 -8.43 4.92 18.45
C GLU A 284 -7.64 5.76 17.42
N ILE A 285 -6.37 5.44 17.17
CA ILE A 285 -5.59 6.07 16.10
C ILE A 285 -6.23 5.81 14.73
N LEU A 286 -6.59 4.57 14.43
CA LEU A 286 -7.20 4.19 13.14
C LEU A 286 -8.56 4.86 12.91
N VAL A 287 -9.40 4.95 13.95
CA VAL A 287 -10.66 5.71 13.91
C VAL A 287 -10.38 7.20 13.68
N GLY A 288 -9.37 7.75 14.34
CA GLY A 288 -8.93 9.14 14.13
C GLY A 288 -8.45 9.43 12.70
N GLN A 289 -8.04 8.41 11.94
CA GLN A 289 -7.69 8.51 10.51
C GLN A 289 -8.89 8.35 9.58
N GLY A 290 -10.08 8.08 10.09
CA GLY A 290 -11.33 8.04 9.34
C GLY A 290 -11.91 6.63 9.10
N LEU A 291 -11.31 5.57 9.63
CA LEU A 291 -11.95 4.24 9.61
C LEU A 291 -13.15 4.22 10.54
N TYR A 292 -14.15 3.43 10.19
CA TYR A 292 -15.20 3.10 11.13
C TYR A 292 -14.67 2.24 12.28
N ARG A 293 -15.33 2.28 13.43
CA ARG A 293 -14.84 1.56 14.63
C ARG A 293 -14.75 0.06 14.43
N ASP A 294 -15.69 -0.52 13.72
CA ASP A 294 -15.69 -1.94 13.36
C ASP A 294 -14.54 -2.29 12.39
N GLU A 295 -14.22 -1.41 11.45
CA GLU A 295 -13.05 -1.59 10.55
C GLU A 295 -11.73 -1.51 11.32
N ALA A 296 -11.58 -0.53 12.22
CA ALA A 296 -10.38 -0.39 13.05
C ALA A 296 -10.19 -1.63 13.92
N HIS A 297 -11.25 -2.12 14.56
CA HIS A 297 -11.23 -3.37 15.32
C HIS A 297 -10.88 -4.57 14.44
N ALA A 298 -11.54 -4.74 13.30
CA ALA A 298 -11.28 -5.82 12.34
C ALA A 298 -9.81 -5.81 11.87
N MET A 299 -9.24 -4.64 11.62
CA MET A 299 -7.84 -4.50 11.23
C MET A 299 -6.89 -4.96 12.35
N VAL A 300 -7.12 -4.52 13.60
CA VAL A 300 -6.31 -4.92 14.75
C VAL A 300 -6.45 -6.43 14.99
N GLU A 301 -7.66 -6.98 15.00
CA GLU A 301 -7.91 -8.43 15.15
C GLU A 301 -7.23 -9.27 14.05
N THR A 302 -7.23 -8.79 12.82
CA THR A 302 -6.53 -9.46 11.71
C THR A 302 -5.02 -9.56 11.96
N TRP A 303 -4.43 -8.57 12.62
CA TRP A 303 -2.98 -8.42 12.65
C TRP A 303 -2.32 -8.50 14.03
N LYS A 304 -3.08 -8.53 15.13
CA LYS A 304 -2.55 -8.48 16.51
C LYS A 304 -1.41 -9.45 16.77
N ASP A 305 -1.50 -10.69 16.29
CA ASP A 305 -0.48 -11.72 16.50
C ASP A 305 0.78 -11.49 15.65
N SER A 306 0.65 -10.82 14.50
CA SER A 306 1.74 -10.58 13.57
C SER A 306 2.43 -9.24 13.79
N TRP A 307 1.68 -8.19 14.17
CA TRP A 307 2.26 -6.87 14.38
C TRP A 307 3.11 -6.82 15.65
N PHE A 308 2.74 -7.60 16.67
CA PHE A 308 3.30 -7.51 18.02
C PHE A 308 4.10 -8.75 18.44
N GLU A 309 4.69 -9.44 17.46
CA GLU A 309 5.62 -10.55 17.69
C GLU A 309 6.97 -10.09 18.28
N GLU A 310 7.84 -11.03 18.64
CA GLU A 310 9.19 -10.78 19.17
C GLU A 310 9.97 -9.79 18.29
N GLY A 311 10.72 -8.86 18.89
CA GLY A 311 11.55 -7.88 18.18
C GLY A 311 11.22 -6.42 18.50
N SER A 312 11.79 -5.50 17.73
CA SER A 312 11.56 -4.05 17.84
C SER A 312 11.11 -3.52 16.48
N ARG A 313 10.09 -2.68 16.47
CA ARG A 313 9.56 -2.10 15.23
C ARG A 313 8.91 -0.75 15.39
N LEU A 314 8.94 0.02 14.33
CA LEU A 314 8.15 1.23 14.21
C LEU A 314 6.85 0.89 13.46
N VAL A 315 5.71 1.05 14.14
CA VAL A 315 4.37 1.00 13.57
C VAL A 315 3.93 2.44 13.34
N TYR A 316 3.48 2.79 12.13
CA TYR A 316 3.15 4.18 11.81
C TYR A 316 1.99 4.25 10.81
N ILE A 317 1.24 5.35 10.85
CA ILE A 317 0.24 5.63 9.83
C ILE A 317 0.96 6.16 8.59
N VAL A 318 0.74 5.48 7.47
CA VAL A 318 1.35 5.85 6.18
C VAL A 318 0.69 7.12 5.65
N PRO A 319 1.45 8.17 5.27
CA PRO A 319 0.88 9.38 4.70
C PRO A 319 0.01 9.10 3.47
N ARG A 320 -1.15 9.73 3.39
CA ARG A 320 -2.12 9.52 2.32
C ARG A 320 -1.53 9.77 0.93
N GLY A 321 -0.74 10.84 0.76
CA GLY A 321 -0.09 11.14 -0.52
C GLY A 321 0.86 10.02 -0.98
N PHE A 322 1.54 9.37 -0.03
CA PHE A 322 2.38 8.21 -0.34
C PHE A 322 1.54 7.00 -0.77
N ILE A 323 0.42 6.72 -0.08
CA ILE A 323 -0.49 5.63 -0.46
C ILE A 323 -1.00 5.85 -1.90
N ASP A 324 -1.47 7.05 -2.21
CA ASP A 324 -2.03 7.38 -3.52
C ASP A 324 -0.97 7.31 -4.64
N GLY A 325 0.31 7.55 -4.31
CA GLY A 325 1.43 7.42 -5.25
C GLY A 325 1.88 5.98 -5.48
N VAL A 326 1.87 5.13 -4.44
CA VAL A 326 2.34 3.73 -4.53
C VAL A 326 1.22 2.78 -4.93
N LEU A 327 -0.01 3.08 -4.51
CA LEU A 327 -1.23 2.30 -4.80
C LEU A 327 -2.31 3.19 -5.41
N PRO A 328 -2.14 3.73 -6.63
CA PRO A 328 -3.21 4.44 -7.31
C PRO A 328 -4.48 3.60 -7.37
N LEU A 329 -5.59 4.16 -6.89
CA LEU A 329 -6.91 3.53 -6.84
C LEU A 329 -7.89 4.28 -7.73
N THR A 330 -8.61 3.55 -8.58
CA THR A 330 -9.70 4.08 -9.41
C THR A 330 -10.96 3.28 -9.14
N ILE A 331 -12.05 3.96 -8.83
CA ILE A 331 -13.39 3.38 -8.65
C ILE A 331 -14.33 4.07 -9.64
N ASP A 332 -15.14 3.29 -10.33
CA ASP A 332 -16.16 3.78 -11.25
C ASP A 332 -17.52 3.10 -10.94
N PRO A 333 -18.60 3.85 -10.71
CA PRO A 333 -18.68 5.31 -10.62
C PRO A 333 -17.85 5.89 -9.46
N ALA A 334 -17.37 7.12 -9.62
CA ALA A 334 -16.58 7.80 -8.61
C ALA A 334 -17.39 7.96 -7.32
N PRO A 335 -16.93 7.45 -6.17
CA PRO A 335 -17.65 7.52 -4.90
C PRO A 335 -17.68 8.94 -4.34
N GLY A 336 -18.67 9.22 -3.50
CA GLY A 336 -18.77 10.48 -2.78
C GLY A 336 -17.66 10.65 -1.72
N GLN A 337 -17.14 9.54 -1.19
CA GLN A 337 -16.06 9.54 -0.21
C GLN A 337 -15.13 8.34 -0.42
N ILE A 338 -13.81 8.59 -0.29
CA ILE A 338 -12.77 7.56 -0.22
C ILE A 338 -11.89 7.80 1.01
N VAL A 339 -11.86 6.83 1.92
CA VAL A 339 -10.93 6.79 3.06
C VAL A 339 -9.92 5.68 2.80
N ARG A 340 -8.62 5.98 2.98
CA ARG A 340 -7.54 5.00 2.79
C ARG A 340 -6.56 5.11 3.96
N VAL A 341 -6.47 4.08 4.78
CA VAL A 341 -5.62 4.06 5.98
C VAL A 341 -4.69 2.85 5.92
N PHE A 342 -3.40 3.09 5.82
CA PHE A 342 -2.40 2.03 5.83
C PHE A 342 -1.50 2.16 7.06
N VAL A 343 -1.22 1.03 7.68
CA VAL A 343 -0.25 0.91 8.75
C VAL A 343 1.08 0.46 8.16
N GLY A 344 2.10 1.26 8.30
CA GLY A 344 3.47 0.87 8.03
C GLY A 344 4.05 0.14 9.22
N ARG A 345 4.65 -1.02 8.98
CA ARG A 345 5.41 -1.80 9.96
C ARG A 345 6.85 -1.86 9.49
N LEU A 346 7.73 -1.18 10.18
CA LEU A 346 9.17 -1.19 9.87
C LEU A 346 9.93 -1.93 10.97
N GLU A 347 10.47 -3.09 10.64
CA GLU A 347 11.26 -3.91 11.55
C GLU A 347 12.63 -3.26 11.80
N ILE A 348 13.04 -3.13 13.06
CA ILE A 348 14.30 -2.54 13.48
C ILE A 348 15.22 -3.65 14.01
N VAL A 349 16.30 -3.93 13.29
CA VAL A 349 17.29 -4.93 13.73
C VAL A 349 18.17 -4.31 14.82
N THR A 350 17.81 -4.57 16.09
CA THR A 350 18.58 -4.07 17.23
C THR A 350 19.80 -4.97 17.53
N PRO A 351 20.83 -4.46 18.26
CA PRO A 351 21.92 -5.30 18.75
C PRO A 351 21.45 -6.47 19.62
N ALA A 352 20.33 -6.31 20.33
CA ALA A 352 19.73 -7.40 21.12
C ALA A 352 19.18 -8.49 20.21
N THR A 353 18.42 -8.12 19.15
CA THR A 353 17.92 -9.05 18.14
C THR A 353 19.08 -9.78 17.44
N ALA A 354 20.12 -9.05 17.02
CA ALA A 354 21.28 -9.64 16.36
C ALA A 354 22.01 -10.66 17.28
N ARG A 355 22.18 -10.35 18.58
CA ARG A 355 22.76 -11.28 19.55
C ARG A 355 21.90 -12.52 19.76
N ALA A 356 20.57 -12.36 19.91
CA ALA A 356 19.65 -13.49 20.08
C ALA A 356 19.74 -14.46 18.90
N VAL A 357 19.72 -13.94 17.66
CA VAL A 357 19.84 -14.77 16.44
C VAL A 357 21.23 -15.43 16.34
N LYS A 358 22.33 -14.71 16.63
CA LYS A 358 23.69 -15.29 16.65
C LYS A 358 23.78 -16.46 17.66
N THR A 359 23.24 -16.28 18.86
CA THR A 359 23.23 -17.32 19.91
C THR A 359 22.39 -18.53 19.46
N ALA A 360 21.21 -18.30 18.92
CA ALA A 360 20.33 -19.36 18.41
C ALA A 360 20.99 -20.18 17.30
N LEU A 361 21.69 -19.53 16.38
CA LEU A 361 22.45 -20.22 15.32
C LEU A 361 23.58 -21.08 15.90
N ALA A 362 24.33 -20.54 16.88
CA ALA A 362 25.44 -21.27 17.49
C ALA A 362 24.99 -22.52 18.27
N HIS A 363 23.76 -22.54 18.78
CA HIS A 363 23.19 -23.63 19.56
C HIS A 363 22.16 -24.47 18.81
N ASN A 364 21.91 -24.21 17.52
CA ASN A 364 20.84 -24.82 16.71
C ASN A 364 19.46 -24.72 17.39
N ASP A 365 19.18 -23.57 18.01
CA ASP A 365 17.89 -23.27 18.63
C ASP A 365 16.85 -22.89 17.57
N GLU A 366 16.21 -23.90 17.01
CA GLU A 366 15.19 -23.76 15.96
C GLU A 366 13.98 -22.99 16.45
N GLU A 367 13.62 -23.06 17.73
CA GLU A 367 12.48 -22.34 18.29
C GLU A 367 12.72 -20.84 18.22
N THR A 368 13.87 -20.36 18.68
CA THR A 368 14.24 -18.95 18.58
C THR A 368 14.36 -18.50 17.13
N LEU A 369 14.96 -19.29 16.24
CA LEU A 369 15.08 -18.95 14.82
C LEU A 369 13.70 -18.84 14.15
N THR A 370 12.76 -19.71 14.50
CA THR A 370 11.39 -19.70 13.99
C THR A 370 10.63 -18.44 14.46
N ARG A 371 10.87 -17.93 15.67
CA ARG A 371 10.25 -16.69 16.16
C ARG A 371 10.59 -15.48 15.27
N TYR A 372 11.80 -15.44 14.71
CA TYR A 372 12.17 -14.39 13.75
C TYR A 372 11.71 -14.66 12.32
N GLY A 373 11.36 -15.91 12.01
CA GLY A 373 10.66 -16.37 10.82
C GLY A 373 11.09 -15.66 9.53
N ARG A 374 10.17 -14.91 8.95
CA ARG A 374 10.37 -14.16 7.69
C ARG A 374 11.44 -13.07 7.77
N PHE A 375 11.77 -12.56 8.96
CA PHE A 375 12.79 -11.53 9.14
C PHE A 375 14.20 -12.10 9.34
N LEU A 376 14.34 -13.42 9.42
CA LEU A 376 15.61 -14.06 9.71
C LEU A 376 16.68 -13.74 8.65
N GLU A 377 16.31 -13.76 7.36
CA GLU A 377 17.26 -13.46 6.26
C GLU A 377 17.85 -12.05 6.37
N PRO A 378 17.08 -10.95 6.47
CA PRO A 378 17.66 -9.63 6.62
C PRO A 378 18.40 -9.42 7.96
N ILE A 379 17.97 -10.07 9.04
CA ILE A 379 18.75 -10.06 10.30
C ILE A 379 20.13 -10.69 10.07
N LEU A 380 20.21 -11.81 9.39
CA LEU A 380 21.47 -12.48 9.05
C LEU A 380 22.34 -11.63 8.12
N GLN A 381 21.76 -10.93 7.17
CA GLN A 381 22.50 -9.98 6.32
C GLN A 381 23.09 -8.83 7.14
N THR A 382 22.32 -8.25 8.06
CA THR A 382 22.81 -7.19 8.95
C THR A 382 23.98 -7.68 9.82
N ILE A 383 23.88 -8.91 10.34
CA ILE A 383 24.93 -9.54 11.15
C ILE A 383 26.23 -9.74 10.36
N LYS A 384 26.13 -10.20 9.09
CA LYS A 384 27.29 -10.42 8.22
C LYS A 384 28.03 -9.13 7.83
N GLN A 385 27.32 -8.01 7.77
CA GLN A 385 27.91 -6.70 7.46
C GLN A 385 28.65 -6.08 8.66
N GLU A 386 28.61 -6.69 9.85
CA GLU A 386 29.35 -6.27 11.03
C GLU A 386 30.77 -6.89 11.12
N HIS A 387 31.11 -7.77 10.21
CA HIS A 387 32.41 -8.43 10.07
C HIS A 387 33.07 -8.05 8.75
#